data_2812e5aa7102ec123880031395854b18
#
_entry.id   2812e5aa7102ec123880031395854b18
#
_cell.length_a   1.000
_cell.length_b   1.000
_cell.length_c   1.000
_cell.angle_alpha   90.00
_cell.angle_beta   90.00
_cell.angle_gamma   90.00
#
_symmetry.space_group_name_H-M   'P 1'
#
loop_
_entity.id
_entity.type
_entity.pdbx_description
1 polymer ?
#
loop_
_entity_poly.entity_id
_entity_poly.type
_entity_poly.pdbx_seq_one_letter_code
_entity_poly.pdbx_strand_id
1 'polypeptide(L)'
;MVFLRKENTLFNLIEIHSTEIPEYIANPVKGKKELKINYCAAGRCELTLKSGACTYLTAGEIAIDTGQAENSFYYPSGEYIGYEVIVSIESDEMGCHKDALPVPLFLYTYFEGQTRPWIRAAGKFLSGFYDSFKYYTEEKIGNELISLKCMELLIYLTKLDFEQGAVRRTYYTASQTQIAKRVKELICSDLSIRYAARDLAERFGVSETSLKNYFRSVYGCGYAKFQQNIRMKKAAELLTGTEQKIVDIALTVGFVTQAKFGAAFKAYFGVTPLEYRRQHRLIEI
;
A
#
# COMPACT_ATOMS: atom_id res chain seq x y z
N MET A 1 -3.66 -8.62 -12.05
CA MET A 1 -3.80 -7.14 -12.01
C MET A 1 -5.23 -6.80 -12.43
N VAL A 2 -6.03 -6.23 -11.56
CA VAL A 2 -7.35 -5.72 -11.94
C VAL A 2 -7.33 -4.23 -11.62
N PHE A 3 -7.30 -3.41 -12.68
CA PHE A 3 -7.56 -1.99 -12.57
C PHE A 3 -8.98 -1.76 -13.04
N LEU A 4 -9.76 -1.13 -12.22
CA LEU A 4 -10.99 -0.53 -12.65
C LEU A 4 -10.84 0.98 -12.59
N ARG A 5 -10.85 1.64 -13.74
CA ARG A 5 -11.01 3.07 -13.86
C ARG A 5 -12.42 3.33 -14.32
N LYS A 6 -13.22 4.04 -13.51
CA LYS A 6 -14.49 4.59 -13.92
C LYS A 6 -14.40 6.11 -13.88
N GLU A 7 -14.52 6.74 -15.03
CA GLU A 7 -14.49 8.17 -15.20
C GLU A 7 -15.90 8.70 -15.42
N ASN A 8 -16.22 9.77 -14.72
CA ASN A 8 -17.24 10.70 -15.16
C ASN A 8 -16.65 12.13 -15.08
N THR A 9 -17.42 13.14 -15.46
CA THR A 9 -16.95 14.53 -15.52
C THR A 9 -16.46 15.09 -14.18
N LEU A 10 -16.87 14.51 -13.04
CA LEU A 10 -16.53 15.00 -11.69
C LEU A 10 -15.65 14.06 -10.90
N PHE A 11 -15.74 12.74 -11.13
CA PHE A 11 -15.07 11.75 -10.30
C PHE A 11 -14.28 10.74 -11.13
N ASN A 12 -13.06 10.46 -10.71
CA ASN A 12 -12.31 9.30 -11.14
C ASN A 12 -12.19 8.35 -9.95
N LEU A 13 -12.78 7.17 -10.05
CA LEU A 13 -12.59 6.10 -9.10
C LEU A 13 -11.57 5.12 -9.66
N ILE A 14 -10.48 4.91 -8.94
CA ILE A 14 -9.43 3.97 -9.30
C ILE A 14 -9.36 2.91 -8.22
N GLU A 15 -9.67 1.68 -8.57
CA GLU A 15 -9.41 0.52 -7.73
C GLU A 15 -8.04 -0.06 -8.06
N ILE A 16 -7.19 -0.22 -7.05
CA ILE A 16 -5.83 -0.67 -7.23
C ILE A 16 -5.64 -2.03 -6.56
N HIS A 17 -5.51 -3.07 -7.39
CA HIS A 17 -5.07 -4.40 -6.97
C HIS A 17 -3.74 -4.65 -7.67
N SER A 18 -2.61 -4.29 -7.09
CA SER A 18 -1.38 -4.33 -7.85
C SER A 18 -0.15 -4.74 -7.06
N THR A 19 0.69 -5.49 -7.76
CA THR A 19 2.10 -5.69 -7.48
C THR A 19 3.00 -4.84 -8.38
N GLU A 20 2.44 -4.21 -9.45
CA GLU A 20 3.17 -3.45 -10.47
C GLU A 20 2.53 -2.08 -10.69
N ILE A 21 3.34 -1.12 -11.11
CA ILE A 21 2.91 0.27 -11.37
C ILE A 21 2.24 0.33 -12.75
N PRO A 22 1.03 0.87 -12.86
CA PRO A 22 0.38 1.09 -14.14
C PRO A 22 0.93 2.33 -14.85
N GLU A 23 1.25 2.21 -16.13
CA GLU A 23 1.83 3.30 -16.93
C GLU A 23 0.97 4.57 -17.01
N TYR A 24 -0.37 4.45 -16.98
CA TYR A 24 -1.27 5.60 -17.16
C TYR A 24 -1.43 6.48 -15.90
N ILE A 25 -1.06 5.99 -14.73
CA ILE A 25 -1.13 6.76 -13.48
C ILE A 25 0.07 7.74 -13.38
N ALA A 26 1.11 7.54 -14.19
CA ALA A 26 2.32 8.34 -14.17
C ALA A 26 2.15 9.78 -14.70
N ASN A 27 0.99 10.16 -15.29
CA ASN A 27 0.79 11.47 -15.88
C ASN A 27 -0.41 12.21 -15.28
N PRO A 28 -0.27 12.88 -14.12
CA PRO A 28 -1.29 13.81 -13.65
C PRO A 28 -1.44 14.94 -14.66
N VAL A 29 -2.69 15.31 -14.99
CA VAL A 29 -2.95 16.44 -15.89
C VAL A 29 -2.48 17.70 -15.19
N LYS A 30 -1.38 18.29 -15.68
CA LYS A 30 -0.82 19.52 -15.13
C LYS A 30 -1.86 20.65 -15.15
N GLY A 31 -2.05 21.29 -14.01
CA GLY A 31 -2.82 22.53 -13.90
C GLY A 31 -4.29 22.36 -13.44
N LYS A 32 -4.79 21.15 -13.27
CA LYS A 32 -6.12 20.94 -12.69
C LYS A 32 -6.07 21.00 -11.17
N LYS A 33 -7.06 21.66 -10.57
CA LYS A 33 -7.31 21.57 -9.12
C LYS A 33 -8.00 20.24 -8.85
N GLU A 34 -7.41 19.42 -7.99
CA GLU A 34 -7.92 18.09 -7.69
C GLU A 34 -7.93 17.85 -6.18
N LEU A 35 -9.02 17.26 -5.69
CA LEU A 35 -9.09 16.65 -4.36
C LEU A 35 -8.88 15.16 -4.51
N LYS A 36 -7.85 14.62 -3.87
CA LYS A 36 -7.53 13.19 -3.88
C LYS A 36 -7.86 12.56 -2.54
N ILE A 37 -8.55 11.46 -2.57
CA ILE A 37 -8.96 10.69 -1.40
C ILE A 37 -8.50 9.26 -1.62
N ASN A 38 -7.53 8.82 -0.82
CA ASN A 38 -6.93 7.49 -0.91
C ASN A 38 -7.34 6.65 0.29
N TYR A 39 -7.81 5.45 0.07
CA TYR A 39 -8.04 4.44 1.10
C TYR A 39 -7.19 3.20 0.85
N CYS A 40 -6.48 2.76 1.86
CA CYS A 40 -5.70 1.52 1.85
C CYS A 40 -6.50 0.42 2.57
N ALA A 41 -6.99 -0.57 1.83
CA ALA A 41 -7.67 -1.74 2.39
C ALA A 41 -6.66 -2.80 2.86
N ALA A 42 -5.59 -3.02 2.10
CA ALA A 42 -4.52 -3.96 2.45
C ALA A 42 -3.18 -3.50 1.89
N GLY A 43 -2.09 -3.92 2.55
CA GLY A 43 -0.75 -3.56 2.15
C GLY A 43 -0.30 -2.17 2.62
N ARG A 44 0.54 -1.53 1.83
CA ARG A 44 1.11 -0.18 2.09
C ARG A 44 1.36 0.54 0.77
N CYS A 45 1.10 1.84 0.75
CA CYS A 45 1.42 2.72 -0.37
C CYS A 45 2.35 3.86 0.10
N GLU A 46 3.41 4.15 -0.65
CA GLU A 46 4.28 5.30 -0.40
C GLU A 46 3.60 6.57 -0.91
N LEU A 47 3.54 7.59 -0.06
CA LEU A 47 3.11 8.94 -0.41
C LEU A 47 4.34 9.85 -0.38
N THR A 48 4.75 10.34 -1.54
CA THR A 48 5.90 11.24 -1.71
C THR A 48 5.42 12.67 -1.81
N LEU A 49 5.90 13.53 -0.91
CA LEU A 49 5.59 14.97 -0.95
C LEU A 49 6.40 15.67 -2.06
N LYS A 50 5.94 16.83 -2.52
CA LYS A 50 6.69 17.70 -3.43
C LYS A 50 8.09 18.07 -2.93
N SER A 51 8.30 18.04 -1.61
CA SER A 51 9.62 18.22 -0.99
C SER A 51 10.56 17.02 -1.12
N GLY A 52 10.11 15.91 -1.70
CA GLY A 52 10.82 14.63 -1.76
C GLY A 52 10.78 13.81 -0.45
N ALA A 53 10.12 14.31 0.59
CA ALA A 53 9.90 13.53 1.80
C ALA A 53 8.77 12.51 1.59
N CYS A 54 8.90 11.32 2.20
CA CYS A 54 7.96 10.22 2.05
C CYS A 54 7.29 9.84 3.36
N THR A 55 6.04 9.42 3.28
CA THR A 55 5.33 8.69 4.34
C THR A 55 4.56 7.52 3.73
N TYR A 56 3.89 6.73 4.55
CA TYR A 56 3.20 5.51 4.07
C TYR A 56 1.76 5.49 4.55
N LEU A 57 0.84 5.30 3.62
CA LEU A 57 -0.54 4.92 3.91
C LEU A 57 -0.58 3.42 4.19
N THR A 58 -1.25 3.01 5.26
CA THR A 58 -1.29 1.62 5.70
C THR A 58 -2.72 1.08 5.75
N ALA A 59 -2.87 -0.24 5.79
CA ALA A 59 -4.17 -0.88 5.82
C ALA A 59 -5.11 -0.29 6.90
N GLY A 60 -6.33 0.01 6.51
CA GLY A 60 -7.35 0.64 7.33
C GLY A 60 -7.23 2.16 7.49
N GLU A 61 -6.42 2.82 6.67
CA GLU A 61 -6.25 4.27 6.71
C GLU A 61 -6.77 4.96 5.45
N ILE A 62 -7.18 6.22 5.65
CA ILE A 62 -7.56 7.14 4.59
C ILE A 62 -6.61 8.34 4.59
N ALA A 63 -6.26 8.81 3.40
CA ALA A 63 -5.54 10.06 3.17
C ALA A 63 -6.35 11.00 2.30
N ILE A 64 -6.30 12.30 2.61
CA ILE A 64 -6.89 13.37 1.80
C ILE A 64 -5.80 14.38 1.46
N ASP A 65 -5.74 14.77 0.19
CA ASP A 65 -4.72 15.65 -0.36
C ASP A 65 -5.25 16.46 -1.55
N THR A 66 -4.70 17.66 -1.75
CA THR A 66 -4.98 18.56 -2.88
C THR A 66 -3.80 18.68 -3.85
N GLY A 67 -3.13 17.56 -4.12
CA GLY A 67 -2.00 17.50 -5.04
C GLY A 67 -0.65 17.89 -4.41
N GLN A 68 -0.51 17.80 -3.08
CA GLN A 68 0.76 17.99 -2.38
C GLN A 68 1.57 16.70 -2.27
N ALA A 69 0.90 15.56 -2.26
CA ALA A 69 1.55 14.26 -2.36
C ALA A 69 1.47 13.73 -3.80
N GLU A 70 2.59 13.24 -4.29
CA GLU A 70 2.63 12.42 -5.50
C GLU A 70 2.50 10.97 -5.06
N ASN A 71 1.55 10.24 -5.63
CA ASN A 71 1.52 8.80 -5.45
C ASN A 71 2.71 8.23 -6.19
N SER A 72 3.71 7.77 -5.46
CA SER A 72 4.88 7.13 -6.06
C SER A 72 4.58 5.73 -6.59
N PHE A 73 3.33 5.23 -6.37
CA PHE A 73 2.91 3.87 -6.70
C PHE A 73 3.91 2.78 -6.27
N TYR A 74 4.71 3.10 -5.28
CA TYR A 74 5.59 2.14 -4.65
C TYR A 74 4.84 1.42 -3.53
N TYR A 75 4.69 0.11 -3.69
CA TYR A 75 4.02 -0.78 -2.74
C TYR A 75 5.05 -1.66 -2.05
N PRO A 76 5.53 -1.25 -0.87
CA PRO A 76 6.65 -1.94 -0.20
C PRO A 76 6.36 -3.39 0.14
N SER A 77 5.10 -3.73 0.44
CA SER A 77 4.66 -5.09 0.77
C SER A 77 4.61 -6.03 -0.44
N GLY A 78 4.79 -5.49 -1.67
CA GLY A 78 4.62 -6.23 -2.92
C GLY A 78 3.16 -6.45 -3.30
N GLU A 79 2.23 -6.10 -2.42
CA GLU A 79 0.79 -6.22 -2.63
C GLU A 79 0.10 -4.99 -2.04
N TYR A 80 -0.82 -4.40 -2.79
CA TYR A 80 -1.63 -3.29 -2.35
C TYR A 80 -3.06 -3.44 -2.86
N ILE A 81 -4.01 -3.24 -1.97
CA ILE A 81 -5.44 -3.15 -2.29
C ILE A 81 -5.93 -1.83 -1.74
N GLY A 82 -6.52 -1.01 -2.59
CA GLY A 82 -7.01 0.29 -2.19
C GLY A 82 -7.85 0.97 -3.25
N TYR A 83 -8.39 2.11 -2.89
CA TYR A 83 -9.18 2.96 -3.77
C TYR A 83 -8.64 4.37 -3.75
N GLU A 84 -8.62 5.00 -4.91
CA GLU A 84 -8.37 6.42 -5.06
C GLU A 84 -9.58 7.07 -5.71
N VAL A 85 -10.15 8.07 -5.04
CA VAL A 85 -11.19 8.92 -5.58
C VAL A 85 -10.54 10.26 -5.89
N ILE A 86 -10.51 10.65 -7.16
CA ILE A 86 -10.01 11.94 -7.62
C ILE A 86 -11.20 12.77 -8.05
N VAL A 87 -11.33 13.94 -7.45
CA VAL A 87 -12.41 14.89 -7.75
C VAL A 87 -11.78 16.09 -8.44
N SER A 88 -12.14 16.34 -9.69
CA SER A 88 -11.73 17.54 -10.43
C SER A 88 -12.56 18.74 -9.95
N ILE A 89 -11.86 19.83 -9.59
CA ILE A 89 -12.47 21.09 -9.17
C ILE A 89 -12.36 22.05 -10.36
N GLU A 90 -13.43 22.14 -11.16
CA GLU A 90 -13.52 23.08 -12.27
C GLU A 90 -14.14 24.39 -11.80
N SER A 91 -13.54 25.51 -12.14
CA SER A 91 -13.94 26.84 -11.67
C SER A 91 -15.23 27.35 -12.32
N ASP A 92 -15.62 26.81 -13.49
CA ASP A 92 -16.61 27.46 -14.36
C ASP A 92 -17.88 26.63 -14.66
N GLU A 93 -17.95 25.33 -14.35
CA GLU A 93 -19.08 24.50 -14.76
C GLU A 93 -20.01 24.03 -13.63
N MET A 94 -19.77 24.42 -12.39
CA MET A 94 -20.76 24.15 -11.36
C MET A 94 -21.88 25.16 -11.46
N GLY A 95 -22.83 24.88 -12.38
CA GLY A 95 -24.15 25.50 -12.41
C GLY A 95 -24.80 25.35 -11.03
N CYS A 96 -24.43 26.23 -10.15
CA CYS A 96 -24.82 26.24 -8.76
C CYS A 96 -26.30 26.46 -8.65
N HIS A 97 -27.03 25.53 -8.07
CA HIS A 97 -28.12 25.90 -7.19
C HIS A 97 -27.53 26.86 -6.15
N LYS A 98 -28.04 28.09 -6.09
CA LYS A 98 -27.51 29.25 -5.35
C LYS A 98 -27.29 29.06 -3.84
N ASP A 99 -27.68 27.93 -3.26
CA ASP A 99 -27.81 27.74 -1.81
C ASP A 99 -26.93 26.64 -1.19
N ALA A 100 -26.09 25.94 -1.97
CA ALA A 100 -25.17 24.95 -1.42
C ALA A 100 -23.77 25.17 -1.99
N LEU A 101 -22.81 25.48 -1.14
CA LEU A 101 -21.39 25.33 -1.49
C LEU A 101 -21.20 23.89 -2.00
N PRO A 102 -20.71 23.70 -3.22
CA PRO A 102 -20.49 22.34 -3.70
C PRO A 102 -19.54 21.64 -2.75
N VAL A 103 -19.98 20.52 -2.20
CA VAL A 103 -19.24 19.75 -1.20
C VAL A 103 -17.77 19.50 -1.61
N PRO A 104 -17.47 19.21 -2.90
CA PRO A 104 -16.08 19.08 -3.34
C PRO A 104 -15.26 20.35 -3.14
N LEU A 105 -15.82 21.53 -3.47
CA LEU A 105 -15.12 22.81 -3.33
C LEU A 105 -14.86 23.13 -1.85
N PHE A 106 -15.82 22.86 -0.96
CA PHE A 106 -15.63 23.04 0.48
C PHE A 106 -14.45 22.22 1.01
N LEU A 107 -14.39 20.92 0.67
CA LEU A 107 -13.30 20.05 1.09
C LEU A 107 -11.97 20.49 0.46
N TYR A 108 -11.97 20.82 -0.82
CA TYR A 108 -10.77 21.30 -1.49
C TYR A 108 -10.22 22.55 -0.80
N THR A 109 -11.06 23.56 -0.53
CA THR A 109 -10.64 24.81 0.10
C THR A 109 -10.10 24.58 1.52
N TYR A 110 -10.67 23.61 2.26
CA TYR A 110 -10.15 23.25 3.58
C TYR A 110 -8.73 22.69 3.52
N PHE A 111 -8.42 21.86 2.52
CA PHE A 111 -7.12 21.22 2.37
C PHE A 111 -6.14 22.02 1.47
N GLU A 112 -6.63 23.03 0.74
CA GLU A 112 -5.78 23.88 -0.11
C GLU A 112 -4.72 24.59 0.73
N GLY A 113 -3.46 24.51 0.29
CA GLY A 113 -2.33 25.11 1.00
C GLY A 113 -1.72 24.25 2.11
N GLN A 114 -2.33 23.12 2.47
CA GLN A 114 -1.68 22.17 3.36
C GLN A 114 -0.49 21.51 2.65
N THR A 115 0.65 21.43 3.35
CA THR A 115 1.90 20.88 2.78
C THR A 115 2.00 19.36 2.94
N ARG A 116 1.05 18.73 3.60
CA ARG A 116 1.03 17.30 3.92
C ARG A 116 -0.37 16.73 3.78
N PRO A 117 -0.52 15.48 3.32
CA PRO A 117 -1.80 14.83 3.30
C PRO A 117 -2.34 14.66 4.73
N TRP A 118 -3.63 14.86 4.88
CA TRP A 118 -4.32 14.51 6.12
C TRP A 118 -4.57 13.00 6.13
N ILE A 119 -4.12 12.32 7.18
CA ILE A 119 -4.19 10.86 7.29
C ILE A 119 -4.83 10.48 8.62
N ARG A 120 -5.79 9.55 8.59
CA ARG A 120 -6.38 8.95 9.80
C ARG A 120 -6.79 7.50 9.59
N ALA A 121 -7.09 6.82 10.70
CA ALA A 121 -7.79 5.52 10.63
C ALA A 121 -9.20 5.71 10.05
N ALA A 122 -9.55 4.88 9.10
CA ALA A 122 -10.82 5.02 8.36
C ALA A 122 -12.06 4.74 9.23
N GLY A 123 -11.95 3.90 10.26
CA GLY A 123 -13.08 3.50 11.09
C GLY A 123 -14.07 2.59 10.35
N LYS A 124 -15.08 2.10 11.07
CA LYS A 124 -16.03 1.12 10.53
C LYS A 124 -16.88 1.64 9.37
N PHE A 125 -17.26 2.93 9.41
CA PHE A 125 -18.07 3.51 8.34
C PHE A 125 -17.31 3.50 7.02
N LEU A 126 -16.09 4.06 6.99
CA LEU A 126 -15.30 4.14 5.78
C LEU A 126 -14.88 2.76 5.27
N SER A 127 -14.53 1.82 6.15
CA SER A 127 -14.23 0.45 5.69
C SER A 127 -15.43 -0.21 5.01
N GLY A 128 -16.62 -0.18 5.63
CA GLY A 128 -17.83 -0.72 5.01
C GLY A 128 -18.25 0.04 3.74
N PHE A 129 -17.98 1.33 3.68
CA PHE A 129 -18.19 2.13 2.50
C PHE A 129 -17.34 1.63 1.32
N TYR A 130 -16.05 1.36 1.55
CA TYR A 130 -15.15 0.84 0.52
C TYR A 130 -15.47 -0.60 0.11
N ASP A 131 -15.99 -1.44 1.01
CA ASP A 131 -16.49 -2.77 0.64
C ASP A 131 -17.64 -2.68 -0.37
N SER A 132 -18.47 -1.61 -0.30
CA SER A 132 -19.52 -1.38 -1.29
C SER A 132 -18.97 -0.98 -2.66
N PHE A 133 -17.85 -0.28 -2.76
CA PHE A 133 -17.20 -0.02 -4.06
C PHE A 133 -16.77 -1.31 -4.73
N LYS A 134 -16.15 -2.22 -3.99
CA LYS A 134 -15.75 -3.53 -4.52
C LYS A 134 -16.95 -4.25 -5.15
N TYR A 135 -18.09 -4.30 -4.44
CA TYR A 135 -19.31 -4.91 -4.96
C TYR A 135 -19.78 -4.24 -6.26
N TYR A 136 -19.82 -2.90 -6.30
CA TYR A 136 -20.25 -2.17 -7.50
C TYR A 136 -19.31 -2.35 -8.69
N THR A 137 -18.02 -2.54 -8.44
CA THR A 137 -17.05 -2.75 -9.49
C THR A 137 -17.11 -4.18 -10.05
N GLU A 138 -17.29 -5.18 -9.20
CA GLU A 138 -17.43 -6.58 -9.59
C GLU A 138 -18.74 -6.83 -10.37
N GLU A 139 -19.85 -6.27 -9.95
CA GLU A 139 -21.17 -6.43 -10.58
C GLU A 139 -21.37 -5.51 -11.80
N LYS A 140 -20.38 -4.73 -12.22
CA LYS A 140 -20.45 -3.78 -13.35
C LYS A 140 -21.61 -2.79 -13.26
N ILE A 141 -21.94 -2.36 -12.05
CA ILE A 141 -23.00 -1.39 -11.77
C ILE A 141 -22.67 -0.04 -12.43
N GLY A 142 -23.69 0.65 -12.92
CA GLY A 142 -23.56 1.87 -13.72
C GLY A 142 -22.80 3.01 -13.02
N ASN A 143 -22.26 3.92 -13.84
CA ASN A 143 -21.47 5.07 -13.36
C ASN A 143 -22.26 5.99 -12.44
N GLU A 144 -23.60 6.05 -12.59
CA GLU A 144 -24.50 6.88 -11.79
C GLU A 144 -24.46 6.48 -10.31
N LEU A 145 -24.50 5.18 -9.99
CA LEU A 145 -24.45 4.70 -8.62
C LEU A 145 -23.07 4.91 -8.00
N ILE A 146 -21.99 4.77 -8.79
CA ILE A 146 -20.65 5.09 -8.32
C ILE A 146 -20.53 6.58 -8.01
N SER A 147 -21.10 7.45 -8.84
CA SER A 147 -21.10 8.90 -8.59
C SER A 147 -21.86 9.25 -7.32
N LEU A 148 -23.03 8.64 -7.08
CA LEU A 148 -23.78 8.80 -5.84
C LEU A 148 -22.97 8.34 -4.63
N LYS A 149 -22.25 7.22 -4.75
CA LYS A 149 -21.36 6.73 -3.68
C LYS A 149 -20.19 7.68 -3.42
N CYS A 150 -19.56 8.22 -4.45
CA CYS A 150 -18.53 9.25 -4.27
C CYS A 150 -19.09 10.49 -3.58
N MET A 151 -20.30 10.93 -3.94
CA MET A 151 -20.95 12.06 -3.28
C MET A 151 -21.27 11.76 -1.80
N GLU A 152 -21.77 10.56 -1.49
CA GLU A 152 -21.97 10.11 -0.10
C GLU A 152 -20.69 10.19 0.71
N LEU A 153 -19.57 9.72 0.15
CA LEU A 153 -18.24 9.85 0.77
C LEU A 153 -17.88 11.30 1.07
N LEU A 154 -18.04 12.19 0.08
CA LEU A 154 -17.69 13.60 0.24
C LEU A 154 -18.57 14.27 1.31
N ILE A 155 -19.88 14.01 1.32
CA ILE A 155 -20.80 14.52 2.34
C ILE A 155 -20.38 14.01 3.74
N TYR A 156 -20.06 12.72 3.86
CA TYR A 156 -19.60 12.17 5.12
C TYR A 156 -18.30 12.86 5.58
N LEU A 157 -17.35 13.09 4.69
CA LEU A 157 -16.10 13.77 5.04
C LEU A 157 -16.35 15.18 5.59
N THR A 158 -17.34 15.93 5.11
CA THR A 158 -17.66 17.26 5.67
C THR A 158 -18.15 17.23 7.13
N LYS A 159 -18.54 16.07 7.63
CA LYS A 159 -18.99 15.89 9.03
C LYS A 159 -17.87 15.47 9.95
N LEU A 160 -16.68 15.20 9.43
CA LEU A 160 -15.53 14.87 10.24
C LEU A 160 -14.91 16.12 10.86
N ASP A 161 -14.44 15.98 12.09
CA ASP A 161 -13.55 16.95 12.69
C ASP A 161 -12.12 16.66 12.22
N PHE A 162 -11.60 17.50 11.32
CA PHE A 162 -10.26 17.33 10.75
C PHE A 162 -9.15 17.74 11.71
N GLU A 163 -9.45 18.51 12.76
CA GLU A 163 -8.49 18.85 13.80
C GLU A 163 -8.25 17.67 14.75
N GLN A 164 -9.24 16.79 14.88
CA GLN A 164 -9.17 15.61 15.71
C GLN A 164 -8.94 14.36 14.87
N GLY A 165 -8.16 13.43 15.39
CA GLY A 165 -7.97 12.11 14.79
C GLY A 165 -6.93 12.03 13.67
N ALA A 166 -6.31 13.14 13.28
CA ALA A 166 -5.17 13.09 12.38
C ALA A 166 -4.00 12.33 13.03
N VAL A 167 -3.48 11.34 12.31
CA VAL A 167 -2.31 10.57 12.79
C VAL A 167 -1.05 11.38 12.57
N ARG A 168 -0.32 11.68 13.64
CA ARG A 168 1.02 12.27 13.51
C ARG A 168 1.93 11.29 12.80
N ARG A 169 2.43 11.68 11.64
CA ARG A 169 3.30 10.87 10.80
C ARG A 169 4.74 11.32 10.87
N THR A 170 5.64 10.35 10.90
CA THR A 170 7.04 10.60 10.60
C THR A 170 7.22 10.61 9.09
N TYR A 171 7.87 11.65 8.60
CA TYR A 171 8.27 11.78 7.21
C TYR A 171 9.75 11.47 7.09
N TYR A 172 10.11 10.70 6.08
CA TYR A 172 11.47 10.26 5.81
C TYR A 172 11.99 10.90 4.53
N THR A 173 13.26 11.25 4.51
CA THR A 173 13.90 11.74 3.29
C THR A 173 14.03 10.63 2.26
N ALA A 174 14.17 10.98 0.98
CA ALA A 174 14.42 10.01 -0.08
C ALA A 174 15.67 9.14 0.21
N SER A 175 16.72 9.70 0.79
CA SER A 175 17.93 8.94 1.18
C SER A 175 17.64 7.90 2.27
N GLN A 176 16.81 8.24 3.27
CA GLN A 176 16.43 7.30 4.33
C GLN A 176 15.59 6.13 3.82
N THR A 177 14.61 6.41 2.95
CA THR A 177 13.81 5.36 2.31
C THR A 177 14.62 4.53 1.35
N GLN A 178 15.58 5.13 0.63
CA GLN A 178 16.48 4.42 -0.27
C GLN A 178 17.38 3.42 0.46
N ILE A 179 17.86 3.75 1.68
CA ILE A 179 18.58 2.79 2.51
C ILE A 179 17.74 1.54 2.77
N ALA A 180 16.48 1.71 3.18
CA ALA A 180 15.59 0.58 3.42
C ALA A 180 15.35 -0.25 2.15
N LYS A 181 15.17 0.41 0.99
CA LYS A 181 14.99 -0.25 -0.32
C LYS A 181 16.23 -1.08 -0.70
N ARG A 182 17.43 -0.53 -0.54
CA ARG A 182 18.69 -1.24 -0.78
C ARG A 182 18.92 -2.42 0.18
N VAL A 183 18.52 -2.27 1.44
CA VAL A 183 18.58 -3.39 2.41
C VAL A 183 17.67 -4.53 1.97
N LYS A 184 16.46 -4.22 1.46
CA LYS A 184 15.57 -5.23 0.87
C LYS A 184 16.22 -5.93 -0.32
N GLU A 185 16.77 -5.17 -1.27
CA GLU A 185 17.45 -5.71 -2.45
C GLU A 185 18.55 -6.68 -2.05
N LEU A 186 19.37 -6.29 -1.07
CA LEU A 186 20.46 -7.12 -0.55
C LEU A 186 19.92 -8.41 0.12
N ILE A 187 18.84 -8.33 0.90
CA ILE A 187 18.22 -9.52 1.50
C ILE A 187 17.64 -10.45 0.42
N CYS A 188 17.05 -9.89 -0.64
CA CYS A 188 16.42 -10.66 -1.71
C CYS A 188 17.44 -11.27 -2.69
N SER A 189 18.64 -10.68 -2.83
CA SER A 189 19.65 -11.17 -3.76
C SER A 189 20.23 -12.52 -3.36
N ASP A 190 20.32 -12.79 -2.04
CA ASP A 190 20.76 -14.10 -1.52
C ASP A 190 20.04 -14.42 -0.21
N LEU A 191 19.06 -15.29 -0.27
CA LEU A 191 18.29 -15.72 0.90
C LEU A 191 19.06 -16.67 1.81
N SER A 192 20.16 -17.25 1.37
CA SER A 192 21.01 -18.12 2.19
C SER A 192 21.75 -17.32 3.27
N ILE A 193 22.06 -16.05 3.01
CA ILE A 193 22.80 -15.17 3.91
C ILE A 193 21.89 -14.60 5.00
N ARG A 194 22.36 -14.68 6.26
CA ARG A 194 21.70 -14.02 7.39
C ARG A 194 22.45 -12.73 7.73
N TYR A 195 21.86 -11.61 7.37
CA TYR A 195 22.42 -10.30 7.67
C TYR A 195 22.15 -9.88 9.11
N ALA A 196 23.20 -9.49 9.85
CA ALA A 196 23.05 -8.85 11.15
C ALA A 196 22.77 -7.35 11.00
N ALA A 197 22.02 -6.77 11.96
CA ALA A 197 21.70 -5.34 11.92
C ALA A 197 22.96 -4.46 11.91
N ARG A 198 23.98 -4.87 12.67
CA ARG A 198 25.26 -4.17 12.76
C ARG A 198 25.93 -4.07 11.40
N ASP A 199 26.06 -5.19 10.69
CA ASP A 199 26.78 -5.25 9.41
C ASP A 199 26.05 -4.41 8.34
N LEU A 200 24.71 -4.45 8.34
CA LEU A 200 23.90 -3.61 7.46
C LEU A 200 24.04 -2.13 7.81
N ALA A 201 24.00 -1.78 9.09
CA ALA A 201 24.12 -0.40 9.55
C ALA A 201 25.49 0.19 9.18
N GLU A 202 26.57 -0.56 9.41
CA GLU A 202 27.93 -0.18 9.02
C GLU A 202 28.04 0.00 7.50
N ARG A 203 27.52 -0.94 6.71
CA ARG A 203 27.54 -0.89 5.24
C ARG A 203 26.83 0.35 4.67
N PHE A 204 25.77 0.81 5.31
CA PHE A 204 24.98 1.97 4.85
C PHE A 204 25.31 3.27 5.61
N GLY A 205 26.31 3.27 6.50
CA GLY A 205 26.77 4.46 7.22
C GLY A 205 25.73 5.04 8.18
N VAL A 206 24.89 4.21 8.81
CA VAL A 206 23.84 4.62 9.74
C VAL A 206 23.90 3.82 11.04
N SER A 207 23.23 4.32 12.10
CA SER A 207 23.10 3.53 13.32
C SER A 207 22.13 2.35 13.12
N GLU A 208 22.31 1.27 13.90
CA GLU A 208 21.38 0.13 13.89
C GLU A 208 19.92 0.56 14.16
N THR A 209 19.73 1.50 15.08
CA THR A 209 18.40 2.04 15.42
C THR A 209 17.78 2.76 14.22
N SER A 210 18.55 3.60 13.53
CA SER A 210 18.11 4.29 12.32
C SER A 210 17.74 3.30 11.22
N LEU A 211 18.59 2.32 10.94
CA LEU A 211 18.33 1.27 9.95
C LEU A 211 17.04 0.50 10.26
N LYS A 212 16.85 0.07 11.50
CA LYS A 212 15.63 -0.62 11.96
C LYS A 212 14.39 0.24 11.79
N ASN A 213 14.48 1.54 12.11
CA ASN A 213 13.39 2.48 11.96
C ASN A 213 13.05 2.73 10.48
N TYR A 214 14.04 2.99 9.64
CA TYR A 214 13.82 3.19 8.19
C TYR A 214 13.19 1.95 7.56
N PHE A 215 13.73 0.77 7.85
CA PHE A 215 13.18 -0.47 7.30
C PHE A 215 11.75 -0.72 7.76
N ARG A 216 11.46 -0.53 9.06
CA ARG A 216 10.11 -0.70 9.60
C ARG A 216 9.13 0.33 9.02
N SER A 217 9.56 1.56 8.81
CA SER A 217 8.69 2.60 8.23
C SER A 217 8.27 2.26 6.80
N VAL A 218 9.20 1.77 5.99
CA VAL A 218 8.94 1.38 4.59
C VAL A 218 8.12 0.10 4.53
N TYR A 219 8.54 -0.98 5.20
CA TYR A 219 7.97 -2.33 5.03
C TYR A 219 6.95 -2.73 6.11
N GLY A 220 6.69 -1.90 7.12
CA GLY A 220 5.75 -2.18 8.21
C GLY A 220 6.23 -3.20 9.23
N CYS A 221 7.36 -3.85 8.99
CA CYS A 221 7.96 -4.83 9.89
C CYS A 221 9.48 -4.69 9.95
N GLY A 222 10.10 -5.25 10.98
CA GLY A 222 11.56 -5.28 11.08
C GLY A 222 12.19 -6.16 10.00
N TYR A 223 13.42 -5.84 9.56
CA TYR A 223 14.12 -6.55 8.49
C TYR A 223 14.29 -8.06 8.75
N ALA A 224 14.49 -8.47 10.00
CA ALA A 224 14.60 -9.89 10.35
C ALA A 224 13.29 -10.67 10.10
N LYS A 225 12.15 -10.07 10.48
CA LYS A 225 10.82 -10.63 10.18
C LYS A 225 10.55 -10.67 8.68
N PHE A 226 10.92 -9.61 7.99
CA PHE A 226 10.83 -9.52 6.53
C PHE A 226 11.65 -10.63 5.85
N GLN A 227 12.92 -10.83 6.25
CA GLN A 227 13.77 -11.88 5.72
C GLN A 227 13.17 -13.27 5.96
N GLN A 228 12.64 -13.52 7.16
CA GLN A 228 11.95 -14.78 7.46
C GLN A 228 10.75 -15.00 6.54
N ASN A 229 9.91 -13.98 6.36
CA ASN A 229 8.73 -14.07 5.51
C ASN A 229 9.09 -14.41 4.05
N ILE A 230 10.10 -13.73 3.48
CA ILE A 230 10.54 -14.00 2.10
C ILE A 230 11.12 -15.41 1.97
N ARG A 231 11.92 -15.87 2.93
CA ARG A 231 12.43 -17.24 2.95
C ARG A 231 11.31 -18.27 2.95
N MET A 232 10.26 -18.06 3.76
CA MET A 232 9.11 -18.96 3.80
C MET A 232 8.31 -18.95 2.49
N LYS A 233 8.08 -17.78 1.89
CA LYS A 233 7.40 -17.68 0.58
C LYS A 233 8.22 -18.38 -0.51
N LYS A 234 9.54 -18.15 -0.55
CA LYS A 234 10.41 -18.82 -1.53
C LYS A 234 10.47 -20.33 -1.33
N ALA A 235 10.48 -20.80 -0.08
CA ALA A 235 10.39 -22.23 0.21
C ALA A 235 9.07 -22.83 -0.29
N ALA A 236 7.94 -22.15 -0.13
CA ALA A 236 6.65 -22.61 -0.63
C ALA A 236 6.64 -22.73 -2.17
N GLU A 237 7.19 -21.73 -2.88
CA GLU A 237 7.37 -21.80 -4.34
C GLU A 237 8.22 -22.99 -4.77
N LEU A 238 9.36 -23.23 -4.11
CA LEU A 238 10.23 -24.36 -4.42
C LEU A 238 9.60 -25.72 -4.10
N LEU A 239 8.81 -25.80 -3.02
CA LEU A 239 8.09 -27.01 -2.65
C LEU A 239 7.03 -27.41 -3.66
N THR A 240 6.36 -26.46 -4.27
CA THR A 240 5.29 -26.71 -5.26
C THR A 240 5.82 -26.80 -6.69
N GLY A 241 6.80 -25.97 -7.05
CA GLY A 241 7.32 -25.84 -8.41
C GLY A 241 8.51 -26.74 -8.75
N THR A 242 9.07 -27.52 -7.80
CA THR A 242 10.26 -28.34 -8.05
C THR A 242 10.23 -29.70 -7.36
N GLU A 243 11.06 -30.63 -7.84
CA GLU A 243 11.31 -31.95 -7.23
C GLU A 243 12.45 -31.95 -6.19
N GLN A 244 13.00 -30.77 -5.85
CA GLN A 244 14.09 -30.66 -4.90
C GLN A 244 13.78 -31.32 -3.56
N LYS A 245 14.77 -31.96 -2.96
CA LYS A 245 14.64 -32.52 -1.60
C LYS A 245 14.40 -31.40 -0.60
N ILE A 246 13.61 -31.69 0.43
CA ILE A 246 13.30 -30.70 1.49
C ILE A 246 14.56 -30.17 2.17
N VAL A 247 15.61 -31.00 2.29
CA VAL A 247 16.90 -30.56 2.85
C VAL A 247 17.58 -29.53 1.96
N ASP A 248 17.54 -29.69 0.64
CA ASP A 248 18.16 -28.78 -0.32
C ASP A 248 17.41 -27.44 -0.35
N ILE A 249 16.06 -27.49 -0.31
CA ILE A 249 15.24 -26.29 -0.19
C ILE A 249 15.57 -25.55 1.12
N ALA A 250 15.72 -26.27 2.25
CA ALA A 250 16.08 -25.64 3.51
C ALA A 250 17.42 -24.89 3.42
N LEU A 251 18.42 -25.46 2.78
CA LEU A 251 19.71 -24.82 2.57
C LEU A 251 19.59 -23.61 1.64
N THR A 252 18.88 -23.74 0.53
CA THR A 252 18.64 -22.66 -0.44
C THR A 252 17.99 -21.42 0.20
N VAL A 253 17.08 -21.64 1.14
CA VAL A 253 16.40 -20.52 1.85
C VAL A 253 17.09 -20.15 3.18
N GLY A 254 18.36 -20.59 3.39
CA GLY A 254 19.23 -20.14 4.47
C GLY A 254 18.98 -20.77 5.83
N PHE A 255 18.48 -22.01 5.88
CA PHE A 255 18.43 -22.80 7.10
C PHE A 255 19.56 -23.81 7.15
N VAL A 256 20.25 -23.88 8.29
CA VAL A 256 21.38 -24.79 8.51
C VAL A 256 20.94 -26.26 8.59
N THR A 257 19.70 -26.50 9.05
CA THR A 257 19.18 -27.87 9.22
C THR A 257 17.72 -27.97 8.77
N GLN A 258 17.35 -29.11 8.20
CA GLN A 258 15.98 -29.42 7.82
C GLN A 258 15.01 -29.33 9.01
N ALA A 259 15.45 -29.71 10.23
CA ALA A 259 14.60 -29.64 11.42
C ALA A 259 14.22 -28.21 11.79
N LYS A 260 15.19 -27.27 11.79
CA LYS A 260 14.93 -25.83 12.04
C LYS A 260 14.05 -25.24 10.95
N PHE A 261 14.27 -25.61 9.69
CA PHE A 261 13.43 -25.22 8.57
C PHE A 261 11.99 -25.73 8.76
N GLY A 262 11.81 -27.03 9.01
CA GLY A 262 10.50 -27.65 9.20
C GLY A 262 9.68 -27.00 10.33
N ALA A 263 10.33 -26.69 11.46
CA ALA A 263 9.69 -25.98 12.57
C ALA A 263 9.25 -24.56 12.19
N ALA A 264 10.14 -23.80 11.52
CA ALA A 264 9.84 -22.44 11.06
C ALA A 264 8.74 -22.41 9.99
N PHE A 265 8.77 -23.35 9.05
CA PHE A 265 7.78 -23.48 7.99
C PHE A 265 6.39 -23.84 8.57
N LYS A 266 6.33 -24.81 9.49
CA LYS A 266 5.07 -25.17 10.19
C LYS A 266 4.53 -24.02 11.02
N ALA A 267 5.39 -23.25 11.69
CA ALA A 267 4.96 -22.05 12.42
C ALA A 267 4.40 -20.96 11.51
N TYR A 268 4.82 -20.91 10.24
CA TYR A 268 4.41 -19.89 9.27
C TYR A 268 3.14 -20.30 8.49
N PHE A 269 3.07 -21.55 8.01
CA PHE A 269 1.98 -22.06 7.16
C PHE A 269 0.99 -22.99 7.88
N GLY A 270 1.23 -23.34 9.15
CA GLY A 270 0.39 -24.26 9.92
C GLY A 270 0.64 -25.74 9.64
N VAL A 271 1.30 -26.10 8.54
CA VAL A 271 1.59 -27.46 8.08
C VAL A 271 3.09 -27.67 7.84
N THR A 272 3.53 -28.92 7.84
CA THR A 272 4.93 -29.25 7.54
C THR A 272 5.25 -29.03 6.05
N PRO A 273 6.53 -28.86 5.65
CA PRO A 273 6.91 -28.72 4.24
C PRO A 273 6.45 -29.90 3.38
N LEU A 274 6.45 -31.13 3.92
CA LEU A 274 6.01 -32.32 3.18
C LEU A 274 4.49 -32.33 2.98
N GLU A 275 3.73 -31.99 4.01
CA GLU A 275 2.27 -31.85 3.93
C GLU A 275 1.88 -30.75 2.95
N TYR A 276 2.56 -29.58 3.01
CA TYR A 276 2.35 -28.47 2.09
C TYR A 276 2.57 -28.89 0.63
N ARG A 277 3.68 -29.58 0.33
CA ARG A 277 3.97 -30.13 -0.98
C ARG A 277 2.86 -31.06 -1.49
N ARG A 278 2.39 -31.98 -0.64
CA ARG A 278 1.33 -32.93 -1.01
C ARG A 278 0.00 -32.23 -1.29
N GLN A 279 -0.40 -31.28 -0.48
CA GLN A 279 -1.66 -30.55 -0.63
C GLN A 279 -1.73 -29.70 -1.89
N HIS A 280 -0.62 -29.07 -2.28
CA HIS A 280 -0.61 -28.15 -3.43
C HIS A 280 -0.27 -28.81 -4.77
N ARG A 281 0.26 -30.04 -4.78
CA ARG A 281 0.43 -30.83 -6.01
C ARG A 281 -0.83 -31.54 -6.50
N LEU A 282 -1.79 -31.74 -5.63
CA LEU A 282 -3.07 -32.38 -5.99
C LEU A 282 -4.05 -31.46 -6.73
N ILE A 283 -3.67 -30.18 -6.93
CA ILE A 283 -4.50 -29.16 -7.60
C ILE A 283 -4.13 -29.03 -9.12
N GLU A 284 -3.06 -29.69 -9.58
CA GLU A 284 -2.60 -29.62 -10.99
C GLU A 284 -2.92 -30.88 -11.83
N ILE A 285 -3.98 -31.65 -11.47
CA ILE A 285 -4.44 -32.80 -12.28
C ILE A 285 -5.80 -32.46 -12.91
#